data_5b0e2bf26e03d7989d97b4193075d367
#
_entry.id   5b0e2bf26e03d7989d97b4193075d367
#
_cell.length_a   1.000
_cell.length_b   1.000
_cell.length_c   1.000
_cell.angle_alpha   90.00
_cell.angle_beta   90.00
_cell.angle_gamma   90.00
#
_symmetry.space_group_name_H-M   'P 1'
#
loop_
_entity.id
_entity.type
_entity.pdbx_description
1 polymer ?
#
loop_
_entity_poly.entity_id
_entity_poly.type
_entity_poly.pdbx_seq_one_letter_code
_entity_poly.pdbx_strand_id
1 'polypeptide(L)'
;MKKLLCTILSLTLLLTGCTIGNGNIRIGAAGIGGMYYTFANTLAGLCTKEDTGFELEVKKTAGSAANLRLLSSNYIELGIAQADLIDAAYQGTGVFTGKKYQNFKAVASLYPEACQIVVRKDSDIETIDDLQGKKVSVGEEESGSELNARQILEMSGLPEDLIKTKHLDYTDAADKLAAGKIDAFFFTAGAQTTVVEELAKHCDIRLLNLDDKLCGKLTTAYPFYSDYTIPAGTYTGQEEDIQTVCVQSVLVAS
;
A
#
# COMPACT_ATOMS: atom_id res chain seq x y z
N MET A 1 44.92 -6.61 67.38
CA MET A 1 45.16 -6.25 66.01
C MET A 1 44.04 -6.84 65.18
N LYS A 2 43.01 -6.04 64.88
CA LYS A 2 41.82 -6.45 64.13
C LYS A 2 42.09 -6.14 62.68
N LYS A 3 42.17 -7.16 61.85
CA LYS A 3 42.24 -7.00 60.38
C LYS A 3 40.89 -6.61 59.90
N LEU A 4 40.75 -5.39 59.39
CA LEU A 4 39.59 -4.87 58.73
C LEU A 4 39.56 -5.43 57.29
N LEU A 5 38.72 -6.39 57.10
CA LEU A 5 38.51 -6.95 55.76
C LEU A 5 37.56 -6.02 54.98
N CYS A 6 38.15 -5.13 54.20
CA CYS A 6 37.38 -4.35 53.22
C CYS A 6 36.89 -5.25 52.11
N THR A 7 35.65 -5.67 52.21
CA THR A 7 34.96 -6.32 51.12
C THR A 7 34.55 -5.23 50.13
N ILE A 8 35.33 -5.01 49.09
CA ILE A 8 34.97 -4.19 47.96
C ILE A 8 33.93 -5.00 47.20
N LEU A 9 32.66 -4.68 47.42
CA LEU A 9 31.56 -5.16 46.59
C LEU A 9 31.66 -4.43 45.25
N SER A 10 32.41 -5.01 44.34
CA SER A 10 32.43 -4.56 42.95
C SER A 10 31.02 -4.81 42.37
N LEU A 11 30.22 -3.76 42.41
CA LEU A 11 28.98 -3.65 41.69
C LEU A 11 29.36 -3.58 40.19
N THR A 12 29.60 -4.75 39.59
CA THR A 12 29.61 -4.88 38.14
C THR A 12 28.20 -4.58 37.66
N LEU A 13 27.96 -3.31 37.34
CA LEU A 13 26.90 -2.96 36.44
C LEU A 13 27.14 -3.76 35.14
N LEU A 14 26.45 -4.86 35.04
CA LEU A 14 26.17 -5.49 33.74
C LEU A 14 25.36 -4.45 32.96
N LEU A 15 26.07 -3.54 32.31
CA LEU A 15 25.60 -2.89 31.12
C LEU A 15 25.40 -4.02 30.13
N THR A 16 24.26 -4.69 30.23
CA THR A 16 23.70 -5.35 29.08
C THR A 16 23.36 -4.22 28.11
N GLY A 17 24.40 -3.69 27.45
CA GLY A 17 24.22 -3.03 26.20
C GLY A 17 23.46 -4.04 25.37
N CYS A 18 22.21 -3.73 25.03
CA CYS A 18 21.61 -4.31 23.87
C CYS A 18 22.62 -4.04 22.75
N THR A 19 23.49 -5.01 22.46
CA THR A 19 24.08 -5.09 21.17
C THR A 19 22.86 -5.13 20.25
N ILE A 20 22.57 -4.01 19.60
CA ILE A 20 21.81 -4.02 18.37
C ILE A 20 22.64 -4.98 17.52
N GLY A 21 22.23 -6.25 17.51
CA GLY A 21 22.89 -7.24 16.67
C GLY A 21 22.85 -6.66 15.26
N ASN A 22 23.86 -6.92 14.46
CA ASN A 22 23.83 -6.74 13.01
C ASN A 22 22.65 -7.58 12.45
N GLY A 23 21.43 -7.18 12.77
CA GLY A 23 20.21 -7.83 12.37
C GLY A 23 19.62 -7.06 11.20
N ASN A 24 19.36 -7.73 10.10
CA ASN A 24 18.59 -7.17 9.02
C ASN A 24 17.21 -6.78 9.55
N ILE A 25 16.83 -5.52 9.41
CA ILE A 25 15.49 -5.02 9.68
C ILE A 25 14.66 -5.30 8.42
N ARG A 26 13.59 -6.08 8.56
CA ARG A 26 12.73 -6.43 7.43
C ARG A 26 11.63 -5.38 7.27
N ILE A 27 11.46 -4.87 6.05
CA ILE A 27 10.40 -3.94 5.69
C ILE A 27 9.43 -4.56 4.68
N GLY A 28 8.16 -4.66 5.05
CA GLY A 28 7.09 -5.09 4.15
C GLY A 28 6.70 -3.97 3.18
N ALA A 29 6.76 -4.25 1.88
CA ALA A 29 6.68 -3.24 0.82
C ALA A 29 5.55 -3.42 -0.17
N ALA A 30 4.83 -4.46 -0.28
CA ALA A 30 3.86 -4.78 -1.34
C ALA A 30 4.51 -5.20 -2.67
N GLY A 31 3.75 -5.16 -3.76
CA GLY A 31 4.12 -5.64 -5.08
C GLY A 31 5.24 -4.83 -5.74
N ILE A 32 6.04 -5.52 -6.55
CA ILE A 32 7.06 -4.89 -7.39
C ILE A 32 6.38 -3.95 -8.40
N GLY A 33 6.98 -2.80 -8.68
CA GLY A 33 6.41 -1.76 -9.54
C GLY A 33 5.47 -0.79 -8.84
N GLY A 34 5.06 -1.08 -7.59
CA GLY A 34 4.32 -0.16 -6.74
C GLY A 34 5.23 0.81 -5.98
N MET A 35 4.64 1.90 -5.48
CA MET A 35 5.38 2.96 -4.78
C MET A 35 5.97 2.48 -3.45
N TYR A 36 5.32 1.58 -2.71
CA TYR A 36 5.88 1.02 -1.47
C TYR A 36 7.21 0.31 -1.71
N TYR A 37 7.28 -0.47 -2.78
CA TYR A 37 8.49 -1.20 -3.13
C TYR A 37 9.62 -0.26 -3.53
N THR A 38 9.32 0.77 -4.31
CA THR A 38 10.28 1.82 -4.70
C THR A 38 10.78 2.59 -3.49
N PHE A 39 9.88 3.02 -2.61
CA PHE A 39 10.23 3.73 -1.36
C PHE A 39 11.10 2.87 -0.46
N ALA A 40 10.72 1.62 -0.20
CA ALA A 40 11.46 0.72 0.68
C ALA A 40 12.88 0.44 0.16
N ASN A 41 13.04 0.23 -1.16
CA ASN A 41 14.37 0.05 -1.75
C ASN A 41 15.22 1.33 -1.70
N THR A 42 14.62 2.49 -1.92
CA THR A 42 15.32 3.77 -1.78
C THR A 42 15.79 3.98 -0.34
N LEU A 43 14.92 3.70 0.63
CA LEU A 43 15.27 3.80 2.06
C LEU A 43 16.39 2.81 2.41
N ALA A 44 16.32 1.56 1.94
CA ALA A 44 17.37 0.56 2.14
C ALA A 44 18.71 1.02 1.57
N GLY A 45 18.70 1.57 0.35
CA GLY A 45 19.91 2.13 -0.28
C GLY A 45 20.50 3.32 0.50
N LEU A 46 19.66 4.17 1.08
CA LEU A 46 20.11 5.27 1.94
C LEU A 46 20.73 4.75 3.25
N CYS A 47 20.11 3.77 3.91
CA CYS A 47 20.66 3.16 5.12
C CYS A 47 22.05 2.55 4.88
N THR A 48 22.25 1.88 3.76
CA THR A 48 23.54 1.30 3.38
C THR A 48 24.57 2.40 3.12
N LYS A 49 24.19 3.46 2.40
CA LYS A 49 25.09 4.56 2.03
C LYS A 49 25.57 5.37 3.25
N GLU A 50 24.68 5.59 4.22
CA GLU A 50 24.96 6.39 5.41
C GLU A 50 25.57 5.56 6.57
N ASP A 51 25.88 4.29 6.34
CA ASP A 51 26.47 3.36 7.35
C ASP A 51 25.74 3.40 8.69
N THR A 52 24.43 3.21 8.65
CA THR A 52 23.56 3.32 9.83
C THR A 52 23.75 2.20 10.86
N GLY A 53 24.60 1.22 10.57
CA GLY A 53 24.86 0.06 11.43
C GLY A 53 23.79 -1.04 11.34
N PHE A 54 22.81 -0.93 10.44
CA PHE A 54 21.82 -1.96 10.13
C PHE A 54 21.51 -1.99 8.64
N GLU A 55 21.02 -3.11 8.16
CA GLU A 55 20.56 -3.28 6.79
C GLU A 55 19.03 -3.41 6.76
N LEU A 56 18.38 -2.78 5.76
CA LEU A 56 16.97 -2.97 5.49
C LEU A 56 16.80 -4.05 4.43
N GLU A 57 16.12 -5.13 4.79
CA GLU A 57 15.74 -6.18 3.87
C GLU A 57 14.31 -5.95 3.38
N VAL A 58 14.16 -5.59 2.10
CA VAL A 58 12.86 -5.31 1.50
C VAL A 58 12.13 -6.61 1.16
N LYS A 59 10.94 -6.78 1.71
CA LYS A 59 10.08 -7.96 1.48
C LYS A 59 8.93 -7.60 0.53
N LYS A 60 8.80 -8.33 -0.58
CA LYS A 60 7.57 -8.32 -1.37
C LYS A 60 6.45 -8.92 -0.51
N THR A 61 5.31 -8.24 -0.46
CA THR A 61 4.09 -8.67 0.24
C THR A 61 2.86 -8.36 -0.61
N ALA A 62 1.68 -8.77 -0.18
CA ALA A 62 0.44 -8.41 -0.86
C ALA A 62 0.07 -6.91 -0.65
N GLY A 63 0.55 -6.28 0.43
CA GLY A 63 0.29 -4.86 0.70
C GLY A 63 -0.13 -4.58 2.14
N SER A 64 -1.00 -3.58 2.32
CA SER A 64 -1.26 -2.96 3.63
C SER A 64 -1.77 -3.94 4.69
N ALA A 65 -2.80 -4.73 4.40
CA ALA A 65 -3.35 -5.67 5.39
C ALA A 65 -2.36 -6.79 5.72
N ALA A 66 -1.68 -7.32 4.70
CA ALA A 66 -0.62 -8.32 4.89
C ALA A 66 0.52 -7.77 5.74
N ASN A 67 0.98 -6.52 5.50
CA ASN A 67 2.04 -5.89 6.28
C ASN A 67 1.67 -5.73 7.76
N LEU A 68 0.44 -5.32 8.05
CA LEU A 68 -0.05 -5.19 9.43
C LEU A 68 -0.12 -6.54 10.17
N ARG A 69 -0.50 -7.62 9.47
CA ARG A 69 -0.46 -8.98 10.02
C ARG A 69 0.97 -9.47 10.26
N LEU A 70 1.88 -9.21 9.31
CA LEU A 70 3.30 -9.59 9.42
C LEU A 70 4.02 -8.82 10.54
N LEU A 71 3.77 -7.51 10.69
CA LEU A 71 4.23 -6.71 11.83
C LEU A 71 3.75 -7.29 13.15
N SER A 72 2.45 -7.57 13.23
CA SER A 72 1.84 -8.08 14.46
C SER A 72 2.30 -9.47 14.87
N SER A 73 2.83 -10.24 13.93
CA SER A 73 3.44 -11.55 14.19
C SER A 73 4.98 -11.51 14.29
N ASN A 74 5.58 -10.32 14.32
CA ASN A 74 7.02 -10.08 14.36
C ASN A 74 7.79 -10.73 13.18
N TYR A 75 7.13 -10.87 12.03
CA TYR A 75 7.74 -11.37 10.80
C TYR A 75 8.52 -10.29 10.05
N ILE A 76 8.10 -9.04 10.23
CA ILE A 76 8.78 -7.83 9.76
C ILE A 76 8.83 -6.82 10.91
N GLU A 77 9.80 -5.93 10.90
CA GLU A 77 10.00 -4.87 11.89
C GLU A 77 9.43 -3.54 11.43
N LEU A 78 9.40 -3.32 10.11
CA LEU A 78 8.82 -2.15 9.46
C LEU A 78 7.82 -2.59 8.39
N GLY A 79 6.86 -1.73 8.10
CA GLY A 79 5.91 -1.94 6.99
C GLY A 79 5.33 -0.63 6.51
N ILE A 80 4.80 -0.62 5.30
CA ILE A 80 4.04 0.51 4.78
C ILE A 80 2.59 0.05 4.65
N ALA A 81 1.68 0.87 5.16
CA ALA A 81 0.25 0.56 5.13
C ALA A 81 -0.58 1.84 4.99
N GLN A 82 -1.78 1.69 4.44
CA GLN A 82 -2.77 2.76 4.35
C GLN A 82 -3.36 3.08 5.72
N ALA A 83 -3.67 4.35 5.97
CA ALA A 83 -4.19 4.83 7.25
C ALA A 83 -5.53 4.19 7.63
N ASP A 84 -6.40 3.93 6.68
CA ASP A 84 -7.69 3.24 6.87
C ASP A 84 -7.51 1.80 7.36
N LEU A 85 -6.58 1.06 6.78
CA LEU A 85 -6.26 -0.31 7.20
C LEU A 85 -5.52 -0.36 8.54
N ILE A 86 -4.72 0.66 8.85
CA ILE A 86 -4.09 0.82 10.18
C ILE A 86 -5.18 0.97 11.25
N ASP A 87 -6.17 1.85 11.03
CA ASP A 87 -7.30 2.03 11.95
C ASP A 87 -8.14 0.76 12.06
N ALA A 88 -8.49 0.15 10.92
CA ALA A 88 -9.24 -1.10 10.89
C ALA A 88 -8.54 -2.23 11.66
N ALA A 89 -7.22 -2.36 11.53
CA ALA A 89 -6.43 -3.33 12.28
C ALA A 89 -6.44 -3.03 13.80
N TYR A 90 -6.27 -1.76 14.16
CA TYR A 90 -6.28 -1.33 15.55
C TYR A 90 -7.64 -1.54 16.22
N GLN A 91 -8.73 -1.26 15.51
CA GLN A 91 -10.11 -1.46 15.99
C GLN A 91 -10.58 -2.91 15.87
N GLY A 92 -9.98 -3.75 15.05
CA GLY A 92 -10.41 -5.10 14.74
C GLY A 92 -11.69 -5.13 13.89
N THR A 93 -11.76 -4.25 12.90
CA THR A 93 -12.90 -4.09 11.98
C THR A 93 -12.53 -4.46 10.53
N GLY A 94 -13.50 -4.46 9.63
CA GLY A 94 -13.28 -4.78 8.22
C GLY A 94 -12.62 -6.14 8.04
N VAL A 95 -11.52 -6.19 7.29
CA VAL A 95 -10.73 -7.41 7.04
C VAL A 95 -10.03 -7.97 8.29
N PHE A 96 -10.05 -7.23 9.39
CA PHE A 96 -9.51 -7.64 10.69
C PHE A 96 -10.59 -7.98 11.72
N THR A 97 -11.83 -8.12 11.30
CA THR A 97 -12.96 -8.43 12.20
C THR A 97 -12.65 -9.61 13.10
N GLY A 98 -12.89 -9.43 14.40
CA GLY A 98 -12.66 -10.45 15.44
C GLY A 98 -11.24 -10.49 16.01
N LYS A 99 -10.28 -9.72 15.46
CA LYS A 99 -8.92 -9.65 16.00
C LYS A 99 -8.34 -8.26 15.89
N LYS A 100 -8.00 -7.64 17.02
CA LYS A 100 -7.28 -6.37 17.09
C LYS A 100 -5.77 -6.59 16.96
N TYR A 101 -5.14 -5.73 16.20
CA TYR A 101 -3.69 -5.67 16.06
C TYR A 101 -3.21 -4.32 16.54
N GLN A 102 -2.58 -4.27 17.73
CA GLN A 102 -2.24 -3.02 18.44
C GLN A 102 -0.76 -2.95 18.84
N ASN A 103 0.05 -3.87 18.37
CA ASN A 103 1.47 -3.98 18.72
C ASN A 103 2.39 -3.35 17.65
N PHE A 104 1.89 -2.35 16.95
CA PHE A 104 2.68 -1.54 16.04
C PHE A 104 2.38 -0.06 16.27
N LYS A 105 3.25 0.81 15.76
CA LYS A 105 3.15 2.28 15.88
C LYS A 105 3.38 2.94 14.54
N ALA A 106 2.66 4.03 14.27
CA ALA A 106 2.95 4.91 13.14
C ALA A 106 4.27 5.65 13.40
N VAL A 107 5.14 5.62 12.42
CA VAL A 107 6.46 6.29 12.44
C VAL A 107 6.40 7.60 11.66
N ALA A 108 5.88 7.55 10.43
CA ALA A 108 5.79 8.71 9.55
C ALA A 108 4.62 8.59 8.58
N SER A 109 3.96 9.71 8.31
CA SER A 109 3.08 9.88 7.16
C SER A 109 3.96 10.08 5.92
N LEU A 110 3.69 9.36 4.82
CA LEU A 110 4.55 9.37 3.64
C LEU A 110 3.96 10.24 2.51
N TYR A 111 3.00 9.70 1.77
CA TYR A 111 2.41 10.36 0.61
C TYR A 111 0.96 9.91 0.40
N PRO A 112 0.14 10.71 -0.30
CA PRO A 112 -1.19 10.29 -0.69
C PRO A 112 -1.12 9.23 -1.79
N GLU A 113 -2.01 8.25 -1.72
CA GLU A 113 -2.16 7.17 -2.69
C GLU A 113 -3.48 7.34 -3.42
N ALA A 114 -3.42 7.74 -4.67
CA ALA A 114 -4.59 7.90 -5.52
C ALA A 114 -5.19 6.54 -5.87
N CYS A 115 -6.51 6.41 -5.75
CA CYS A 115 -7.24 5.27 -6.28
C CYS A 115 -7.37 5.42 -7.78
N GLN A 116 -6.78 4.53 -8.55
CA GLN A 116 -6.71 4.60 -10.00
C GLN A 116 -7.38 3.39 -10.63
N ILE A 117 -8.14 3.62 -11.71
CA ILE A 117 -8.79 2.57 -12.49
C ILE A 117 -8.28 2.69 -13.92
N VAL A 118 -7.56 1.68 -14.36
CA VAL A 118 -6.88 1.67 -15.66
C VAL A 118 -7.62 0.76 -16.62
N VAL A 119 -7.91 1.27 -17.80
CA VAL A 119 -8.50 0.54 -18.93
C VAL A 119 -7.69 0.80 -20.18
N ARG A 120 -7.86 -0.03 -21.23
CA ARG A 120 -7.30 0.29 -22.54
C ARG A 120 -8.07 1.44 -23.17
N LYS A 121 -7.38 2.37 -23.83
CA LYS A 121 -7.97 3.55 -24.48
C LYS A 121 -8.92 3.17 -25.62
N ASP A 122 -8.68 2.03 -26.29
CA ASP A 122 -9.49 1.49 -27.38
C ASP A 122 -10.70 0.67 -26.92
N SER A 123 -10.92 0.55 -25.59
CA SER A 123 -12.09 -0.15 -25.04
C SER A 123 -13.35 0.74 -25.04
N ASP A 124 -14.50 0.08 -24.90
CA ASP A 124 -15.81 0.70 -24.71
C ASP A 124 -16.08 1.16 -23.27
N ILE A 125 -15.07 1.11 -22.39
CA ILE A 125 -15.20 1.44 -20.98
C ILE A 125 -14.78 2.90 -20.77
N GLU A 126 -15.75 3.76 -20.47
CA GLU A 126 -15.53 5.20 -20.22
C GLU A 126 -15.85 5.62 -18.79
N THR A 127 -16.70 4.83 -18.12
CA THR A 127 -17.16 5.09 -16.75
C THR A 127 -17.07 3.83 -15.90
N ILE A 128 -17.28 3.97 -14.58
CA ILE A 128 -17.34 2.81 -13.68
C ILE A 128 -18.51 1.87 -14.02
N ASP A 129 -19.64 2.42 -14.46
CA ASP A 129 -20.83 1.61 -14.80
C ASP A 129 -20.56 0.64 -15.96
N ASP A 130 -19.65 1.00 -16.86
CA ASP A 130 -19.24 0.14 -17.99
C ASP A 130 -18.42 -1.09 -17.56
N LEU A 131 -18.00 -1.15 -16.29
CA LEU A 131 -17.32 -2.32 -15.74
C LEU A 131 -18.28 -3.49 -15.48
N GLN A 132 -19.61 -3.29 -15.58
CA GLN A 132 -20.58 -4.36 -15.38
C GLN A 132 -20.33 -5.53 -16.34
N GLY A 133 -20.17 -6.74 -15.76
CA GLY A 133 -19.88 -7.98 -16.51
C GLY A 133 -18.46 -8.10 -17.06
N LYS A 134 -17.63 -7.07 -16.92
CA LYS A 134 -16.22 -7.07 -17.37
C LYS A 134 -15.32 -7.86 -16.40
N LYS A 135 -14.13 -8.23 -16.87
CA LYS A 135 -13.08 -8.87 -16.07
C LYS A 135 -12.22 -7.78 -15.44
N VAL A 136 -12.36 -7.59 -14.15
CA VAL A 136 -11.70 -6.49 -13.42
C VAL A 136 -10.76 -7.05 -12.36
N SER A 137 -9.50 -6.64 -12.38
CA SER A 137 -8.61 -6.89 -11.27
C SER A 137 -8.82 -5.83 -10.20
N VAL A 138 -9.16 -6.25 -8.99
CA VAL A 138 -9.39 -5.37 -7.84
C VAL A 138 -8.14 -5.18 -6.97
N GLY A 139 -7.03 -5.77 -7.37
CA GLY A 139 -5.79 -5.81 -6.59
C GLY A 139 -5.56 -7.20 -6.00
N GLU A 140 -4.41 -7.38 -5.40
CA GLU A 140 -4.02 -8.62 -4.72
C GLU A 140 -4.82 -8.78 -3.41
N GLU A 141 -5.16 -10.00 -3.03
CA GLU A 141 -5.83 -10.26 -1.75
C GLU A 141 -4.99 -9.70 -0.59
N GLU A 142 -5.63 -9.13 0.42
CA GLU A 142 -5.00 -8.44 1.55
C GLU A 142 -4.24 -7.15 1.18
N SER A 143 -4.43 -6.61 -0.03
CA SER A 143 -3.91 -5.30 -0.41
C SER A 143 -4.84 -4.16 -0.01
N GLY A 144 -4.29 -2.94 0.07
CA GLY A 144 -5.11 -1.74 0.20
C GLY A 144 -5.92 -1.45 -1.06
N SER A 145 -5.38 -1.79 -2.24
CA SER A 145 -6.09 -1.65 -3.51
C SER A 145 -7.36 -2.48 -3.57
N GLU A 146 -7.35 -3.71 -3.05
CA GLU A 146 -8.54 -4.56 -2.96
C GLU A 146 -9.62 -3.91 -2.12
N LEU A 147 -9.28 -3.38 -0.94
CA LEU A 147 -10.24 -2.69 -0.10
C LEU A 147 -10.83 -1.46 -0.80
N ASN A 148 -9.97 -0.62 -1.37
CA ASN A 148 -10.41 0.61 -2.01
C ASN A 148 -11.26 0.32 -3.28
N ALA A 149 -10.89 -0.67 -4.08
CA ALA A 149 -11.67 -1.10 -5.23
C ALA A 149 -13.08 -1.54 -4.83
N ARG A 150 -13.18 -2.36 -3.79
CA ARG A 150 -14.48 -2.83 -3.25
C ARG A 150 -15.34 -1.65 -2.79
N GLN A 151 -14.76 -0.71 -2.04
CA GLN A 151 -15.48 0.47 -1.54
C GLN A 151 -15.95 1.38 -2.69
N ILE A 152 -15.11 1.62 -3.69
CA ILE A 152 -15.46 2.43 -4.86
C ILE A 152 -16.59 1.76 -5.66
N LEU A 153 -16.48 0.47 -5.94
CA LEU A 153 -17.49 -0.31 -6.65
C LEU A 153 -18.83 -0.32 -5.88
N GLU A 154 -18.80 -0.55 -4.57
CA GLU A 154 -20.00 -0.54 -3.74
C GLU A 154 -20.67 0.85 -3.73
N MET A 155 -19.92 1.94 -3.56
CA MET A 155 -20.45 3.30 -3.53
C MET A 155 -20.95 3.78 -4.90
N SER A 156 -20.40 3.25 -6.01
CA SER A 156 -20.92 3.50 -7.35
C SER A 156 -22.24 2.79 -7.63
N GLY A 157 -22.57 1.74 -6.89
CA GLY A 157 -23.73 0.89 -7.11
C GLY A 157 -23.43 -0.33 -7.98
N LEU A 158 -22.16 -0.64 -8.18
CA LEU A 158 -21.67 -1.80 -8.95
C LEU A 158 -20.88 -2.75 -8.02
N PRO A 159 -21.54 -3.48 -7.11
CA PRO A 159 -20.83 -4.40 -6.22
C PRO A 159 -20.11 -5.52 -7.00
N GLU A 160 -19.14 -6.16 -6.34
CA GLU A 160 -18.23 -7.13 -6.98
C GLU A 160 -18.92 -8.31 -7.67
N ASP A 161 -20.12 -8.69 -7.25
CA ASP A 161 -20.92 -9.77 -7.87
C ASP A 161 -21.44 -9.41 -9.28
N LEU A 162 -21.42 -8.13 -9.64
CA LEU A 162 -21.76 -7.65 -10.98
C LEU A 162 -20.57 -7.56 -11.93
N ILE A 163 -19.36 -7.86 -11.49
CA ILE A 163 -18.15 -7.93 -12.32
C ILE A 163 -17.52 -9.32 -12.25
N LYS A 164 -16.57 -9.61 -13.13
CA LYS A 164 -15.76 -10.84 -13.07
C LYS A 164 -14.44 -10.54 -12.36
N THR A 165 -14.49 -10.54 -11.02
CA THR A 165 -13.38 -10.18 -10.16
C THR A 165 -12.14 -11.05 -10.37
N LYS A 166 -10.96 -10.43 -10.37
CA LYS A 166 -9.63 -11.03 -10.36
C LYS A 166 -8.79 -10.40 -9.26
N HIS A 167 -7.96 -11.21 -8.60
CA HIS A 167 -6.99 -10.76 -7.62
C HIS A 167 -5.59 -10.93 -8.22
N LEU A 168 -5.00 -9.83 -8.68
CA LEU A 168 -3.70 -9.84 -9.36
C LEU A 168 -2.79 -8.79 -8.73
N ASP A 169 -1.50 -9.08 -8.70
CA ASP A 169 -0.53 -8.02 -8.43
C ASP A 169 -0.47 -7.02 -9.58
N TYR A 170 0.16 -5.87 -9.35
CA TYR A 170 0.14 -4.76 -10.31
C TYR A 170 0.78 -5.10 -11.65
N THR A 171 1.88 -5.86 -11.64
CA THR A 171 2.59 -6.26 -12.86
C THR A 171 1.76 -7.24 -13.68
N ASP A 172 1.22 -8.27 -13.02
CA ASP A 172 0.33 -9.24 -13.63
C ASP A 172 -0.94 -8.60 -14.19
N ALA A 173 -1.50 -7.61 -13.49
CA ALA A 173 -2.69 -6.87 -13.94
C ALA A 173 -2.37 -6.04 -15.19
N ALA A 174 -1.27 -5.30 -15.21
CA ALA A 174 -0.82 -4.52 -16.36
C ALA A 174 -0.58 -5.40 -17.59
N ASP A 175 0.14 -6.51 -17.43
CA ASP A 175 0.42 -7.47 -18.51
C ASP A 175 -0.87 -8.10 -19.07
N LYS A 176 -1.81 -8.44 -18.20
CA LYS A 176 -3.09 -9.02 -18.62
C LYS A 176 -4.02 -8.00 -19.27
N LEU A 177 -3.96 -6.72 -18.86
CA LEU A 177 -4.69 -5.65 -19.52
C LEU A 177 -4.14 -5.43 -20.94
N ALA A 178 -2.83 -5.28 -21.11
CA ALA A 178 -2.17 -5.15 -22.40
C ALA A 178 -2.51 -6.32 -23.34
N ALA A 179 -2.55 -7.54 -22.82
CA ALA A 179 -2.90 -8.75 -23.55
C ALA A 179 -4.43 -8.94 -23.80
N GLY A 180 -5.29 -8.03 -23.34
CA GLY A 180 -6.75 -8.14 -23.45
C GLY A 180 -7.36 -9.31 -22.66
N LYS A 181 -6.66 -9.82 -21.64
CA LYS A 181 -7.13 -10.92 -20.79
C LYS A 181 -8.01 -10.44 -19.65
N ILE A 182 -7.85 -9.19 -19.23
CA ILE A 182 -8.75 -8.43 -18.36
C ILE A 182 -9.15 -7.14 -19.05
N ASP A 183 -10.21 -6.50 -18.58
CA ASP A 183 -10.80 -5.31 -19.18
C ASP A 183 -10.40 -4.04 -18.41
N ALA A 184 -10.17 -4.16 -17.10
CA ALA A 184 -9.75 -3.09 -16.22
C ALA A 184 -8.94 -3.61 -15.03
N PHE A 185 -8.18 -2.73 -14.39
CA PHE A 185 -7.65 -3.01 -13.06
C PHE A 185 -7.66 -1.76 -12.18
N PHE A 186 -7.95 -2.00 -10.91
CA PHE A 186 -7.79 -1.04 -9.84
C PHE A 186 -6.39 -1.12 -9.25
N PHE A 187 -5.84 0.02 -8.91
CA PHE A 187 -4.68 0.07 -8.04
C PHE A 187 -4.66 1.38 -7.25
N THR A 188 -4.20 1.30 -6.00
CA THR A 188 -4.06 2.46 -5.13
C THR A 188 -2.59 2.64 -4.81
N ALA A 189 -2.03 3.75 -5.27
CA ALA A 189 -0.62 4.08 -5.09
C ALA A 189 -0.40 5.59 -5.30
N GLY A 190 0.78 6.08 -4.94
CA GLY A 190 1.20 7.41 -5.35
C GLY A 190 1.06 7.56 -6.87
N ALA A 191 0.59 8.72 -7.35
CA ALA A 191 0.53 9.00 -8.78
C ALA A 191 1.93 8.89 -9.41
N GLN A 192 1.99 8.55 -10.71
CA GLN A 192 3.22 8.27 -11.47
C GLN A 192 3.96 7.00 -10.99
N THR A 193 3.24 5.89 -10.92
CA THR A 193 3.87 4.59 -10.63
C THR A 193 4.54 4.00 -11.86
N THR A 194 5.67 3.33 -11.62
CA THR A 194 6.47 2.69 -12.68
C THR A 194 5.66 1.70 -13.50
N VAL A 195 4.79 0.89 -12.87
CA VAL A 195 4.02 -0.15 -13.57
C VAL A 195 3.05 0.45 -14.60
N VAL A 196 2.38 1.56 -14.28
CA VAL A 196 1.45 2.22 -15.22
C VAL A 196 2.22 3.00 -16.28
N GLU A 197 3.32 3.62 -15.92
CA GLU A 197 4.20 4.31 -16.89
C GLU A 197 4.79 3.32 -17.92
N GLU A 198 5.25 2.15 -17.48
CA GLU A 198 5.73 1.10 -18.40
C GLU A 198 4.60 0.55 -19.28
N LEU A 199 3.42 0.30 -18.70
CA LEU A 199 2.25 -0.12 -19.47
C LEU A 199 1.90 0.90 -20.56
N ALA A 200 1.87 2.18 -20.22
CA ALA A 200 1.52 3.27 -21.14
C ALA A 200 2.46 3.42 -22.33
N LYS A 201 3.71 2.91 -22.25
CA LYS A 201 4.65 2.88 -23.37
C LYS A 201 4.31 1.84 -24.44
N HIS A 202 3.51 0.83 -24.11
CA HIS A 202 3.23 -0.33 -24.96
C HIS A 202 1.74 -0.55 -25.24
N CYS A 203 0.89 0.12 -24.49
CA CYS A 203 -0.56 0.00 -24.57
C CYS A 203 -1.17 1.38 -24.28
N ASP A 204 -1.93 1.92 -25.23
CA ASP A 204 -2.67 3.14 -24.97
C ASP A 204 -3.70 2.90 -23.86
N ILE A 205 -3.59 3.66 -22.78
CA ILE A 205 -4.43 3.52 -21.61
C ILE A 205 -5.33 4.75 -21.41
N ARG A 206 -6.40 4.54 -20.64
CA ARG A 206 -7.24 5.58 -20.06
C ARG A 206 -7.36 5.31 -18.58
N LEU A 207 -7.28 6.37 -17.76
CA LEU A 207 -7.72 6.33 -16.36
C LEU A 207 -9.20 6.72 -16.32
N LEU A 208 -10.01 5.96 -15.58
CA LEU A 208 -11.41 6.34 -15.38
C LEU A 208 -11.51 7.45 -14.33
N ASN A 209 -12.33 8.45 -14.65
CA ASN A 209 -12.64 9.56 -13.75
C ASN A 209 -13.73 9.13 -12.76
N LEU A 210 -13.58 9.48 -11.48
CA LEU A 210 -14.64 9.39 -10.50
C LEU A 210 -15.40 10.72 -10.48
N ASP A 211 -16.71 10.71 -10.67
CA ASP A 211 -17.48 11.94 -10.61
C ASP A 211 -17.55 12.54 -9.20
N ASP A 212 -17.85 13.82 -9.10
CA ASP A 212 -17.92 14.54 -7.82
C ASP A 212 -18.91 13.92 -6.83
N LYS A 213 -20.00 13.32 -7.35
CA LYS A 213 -21.01 12.68 -6.53
C LYS A 213 -20.46 11.39 -5.88
N LEU A 214 -19.70 10.61 -6.62
CA LEU A 214 -19.08 9.40 -6.10
C LEU A 214 -17.95 9.76 -5.12
N CYS A 215 -17.10 10.72 -5.45
CA CYS A 215 -16.07 11.23 -4.54
C CYS A 215 -16.70 11.73 -3.23
N GLY A 216 -17.78 12.53 -3.30
CA GLY A 216 -18.50 13.00 -2.12
C GLY A 216 -19.14 11.89 -1.28
N LYS A 217 -19.64 10.81 -1.91
CA LYS A 217 -20.13 9.63 -1.17
C LYS A 217 -18.99 8.91 -0.45
N LEU A 218 -17.85 8.71 -1.14
CA LEU A 218 -16.68 8.02 -0.59
C LEU A 218 -16.09 8.78 0.61
N THR A 219 -15.84 10.08 0.47
CA THR A 219 -15.28 10.92 1.54
C THR A 219 -16.23 11.08 2.73
N THR A 220 -17.56 10.99 2.50
CA THR A 220 -18.57 11.00 3.58
C THR A 220 -18.63 9.65 4.32
N ALA A 221 -18.58 8.55 3.59
CA ALA A 221 -18.71 7.21 4.16
C ALA A 221 -17.41 6.71 4.82
N TYR A 222 -16.28 7.12 4.29
CA TYR A 222 -14.96 6.65 4.71
C TYR A 222 -14.06 7.85 5.03
N PRO A 223 -13.85 8.20 6.30
CA PRO A 223 -13.18 9.44 6.73
C PRO A 223 -11.67 9.48 6.41
N PHE A 224 -11.09 8.39 5.94
CA PHE A 224 -9.69 8.32 5.50
C PHE A 224 -9.50 8.72 4.03
N TYR A 225 -10.58 8.84 3.26
CA TYR A 225 -10.49 9.37 1.90
C TYR A 225 -10.46 10.89 1.88
N SER A 226 -9.73 11.41 0.91
CA SER A 226 -9.76 12.82 0.51
C SER A 226 -9.89 12.91 -1.00
N ASP A 227 -10.48 13.98 -1.49
CA ASP A 227 -10.50 14.27 -2.93
C ASP A 227 -9.07 14.42 -3.45
N TYR A 228 -8.83 13.90 -4.63
CA TYR A 228 -7.53 13.94 -5.28
C TYR A 228 -7.68 14.09 -6.79
N THR A 229 -6.84 14.94 -7.37
CA THR A 229 -6.74 15.09 -8.83
C THR A 229 -5.38 14.57 -9.29
N ILE A 230 -5.38 13.60 -10.20
CA ILE A 230 -4.17 13.16 -10.90
C ILE A 230 -3.97 14.15 -12.07
N PRO A 231 -2.91 14.98 -12.09
CA PRO A 231 -2.73 15.98 -13.12
C PRO A 231 -2.56 15.39 -14.51
N ALA A 232 -3.04 16.08 -15.53
CA ALA A 232 -2.74 15.76 -16.92
C ALA A 232 -1.22 15.61 -17.13
N GLY A 233 -0.84 14.65 -17.98
CA GLY A 233 0.58 14.36 -18.25
C GLY A 233 1.30 13.57 -17.15
N THR A 234 0.58 13.06 -16.14
CA THR A 234 1.17 12.16 -15.14
C THR A 234 1.65 10.86 -15.78
N TYR A 235 0.91 10.34 -16.75
CA TYR A 235 1.27 9.16 -17.54
C TYR A 235 1.31 9.48 -19.04
N THR A 236 2.11 8.73 -19.78
CA THR A 236 2.16 8.86 -21.25
C THR A 236 0.76 8.70 -21.87
N GLY A 237 0.33 9.68 -22.65
CA GLY A 237 -0.98 9.69 -23.33
C GLY A 237 -2.19 10.08 -22.47
N GLN A 238 -1.99 10.44 -21.20
CA GLN A 238 -3.02 11.04 -20.35
C GLN A 238 -3.03 12.56 -20.57
N GLU A 239 -4.05 13.06 -21.26
CA GLU A 239 -4.15 14.46 -21.69
C GLU A 239 -5.00 15.33 -20.74
N GLU A 240 -5.78 14.72 -19.85
CA GLU A 240 -6.73 15.40 -18.97
C GLU A 240 -6.44 15.10 -17.51
N ASP A 241 -6.84 16.01 -16.63
CA ASP A 241 -6.88 15.79 -15.19
C ASP A 241 -7.88 14.69 -14.85
N ILE A 242 -7.52 13.80 -13.94
CA ILE A 242 -8.41 12.71 -13.49
C ILE A 242 -8.80 12.94 -12.05
N GLN A 243 -10.08 13.18 -11.82
CA GLN A 243 -10.66 13.27 -10.49
C GLN A 243 -10.78 11.88 -9.87
N THR A 244 -10.35 11.75 -8.62
CA THR A 244 -10.43 10.51 -7.85
C THR A 244 -10.40 10.82 -6.34
N VAL A 245 -10.26 9.78 -5.53
CA VAL A 245 -9.97 9.90 -4.09
C VAL A 245 -8.61 9.32 -3.78
N CYS A 246 -8.02 9.75 -2.66
CA CYS A 246 -6.77 9.19 -2.15
C CYS A 246 -6.88 8.80 -0.67
N VAL A 247 -6.01 7.89 -0.26
CA VAL A 247 -5.74 7.55 1.15
C VAL A 247 -4.29 7.88 1.49
N GLN A 248 -3.99 8.07 2.77
CA GLN A 248 -2.63 8.37 3.21
C GLN A 248 -1.84 7.09 3.47
N SER A 249 -0.64 6.97 2.88
CA SER A 249 0.32 5.92 3.23
C SER A 249 1.14 6.30 4.47
N VAL A 250 1.45 5.31 5.29
CA VAL A 250 2.12 5.48 6.58
C VAL A 250 3.19 4.40 6.75
N LEU A 251 4.38 4.82 7.17
CA LEU A 251 5.41 3.90 7.68
C LEU A 251 5.04 3.50 9.10
N VAL A 252 5.01 2.21 9.37
CA VAL A 252 4.69 1.63 10.68
C VAL A 252 5.82 0.70 11.15
N ALA A 253 6.00 0.59 12.46
CA ALA A 253 7.01 -0.25 13.10
C ALA A 253 6.37 -1.12 14.21
N SER A 254 6.91 -2.32 14.44
CA SER A 254 6.54 -3.22 15.54
C SER A 254 7.09 -2.74 16.90
#